data_e1ccf96d7137373228c96ef9efe7e623
#
_entry.id   e1ccf96d7137373228c96ef9efe7e623
#
_cell.length_a   1.000
_cell.length_b   1.000
_cell.length_c   1.000
_cell.angle_alpha   90.00
_cell.angle_beta   90.00
_cell.angle_gamma   90.00
#
_symmetry.space_group_name_H-M   'P 1'
#
loop_
_entity.id
_entity.type
_entity.pdbx_description
1 polymer ?
#
loop_
_entity_poly.entity_id
_entity_poly.type
_entity_poly.pdbx_seq_one_letter_code
_entity_poly.pdbx_strand_id
1 'polypeptide(L)'
;MSKYYYYLVAGLPELTLEDSKLSYTVADFKAELYPDLSDKDRKLIDLFYLKFDNANVLKLLKDKDATIDPRGNYSAEELAEFISSLKEGDEIVDAMFPSYLSTFISEYFNATAEDDFLHEDRLAALYYEYAMKCKNKFVSSWFAFNLTTVSYTHLRAHE
;
A
#
# COMPACT_ATOMS: atom_id res chain seq x y z
N MET A 1 -9.50 13.56 19.44
CA MET A 1 -8.73 12.62 18.57
C MET A 1 -9.53 11.41 18.12
N SER A 2 -10.27 10.76 19.01
CA SER A 2 -11.06 9.55 18.66
C SER A 2 -12.15 9.75 17.61
N LYS A 3 -12.75 10.94 17.52
CA LYS A 3 -13.82 11.25 16.55
C LYS A 3 -13.32 11.29 15.09
N TYR A 4 -12.13 11.82 14.83
CA TYR A 4 -11.56 11.88 13.49
C TYR A 4 -11.22 10.50 12.94
N TYR A 5 -10.65 9.63 13.76
CA TYR A 5 -10.35 8.26 13.35
C TYR A 5 -11.60 7.46 13.00
N TYR A 6 -12.65 7.63 13.76
CA TYR A 6 -13.92 6.95 13.51
C TYR A 6 -14.51 7.34 12.14
N TYR A 7 -14.52 8.62 11.81
CA TYR A 7 -14.99 9.11 10.51
C TYR A 7 -14.10 8.64 9.36
N LEU A 8 -12.79 8.66 9.53
CA LEU A 8 -11.84 8.21 8.51
C LEU A 8 -11.97 6.71 8.22
N VAL A 9 -12.04 5.89 9.25
CA VAL A 9 -12.17 4.43 9.10
C VAL A 9 -13.57 4.04 8.61
N ALA A 10 -14.62 4.69 9.09
CA ALA A 10 -15.99 4.41 8.65
C ALA A 10 -16.27 4.93 7.22
N GLY A 11 -15.68 6.04 6.81
CA GLY A 11 -15.86 6.60 5.47
C GLY A 11 -15.07 5.90 4.36
N LEU A 12 -13.94 5.26 4.70
CA LEU A 12 -13.07 4.61 3.72
C LEU A 12 -13.77 3.52 2.87
N PRO A 13 -14.61 2.62 3.43
CA PRO A 13 -15.34 1.65 2.61
C PRO A 13 -16.40 2.27 1.70
N GLU A 14 -17.07 3.32 2.14
CA GLU A 14 -18.11 3.99 1.36
C GLU A 14 -17.53 4.75 0.17
N LEU A 15 -16.39 5.41 0.36
CA LEU A 15 -15.66 6.10 -0.70
C LEU A 15 -15.20 5.14 -1.82
N THR A 16 -14.92 3.88 -1.51
CA THR A 16 -14.50 2.91 -2.51
C THR A 16 -15.64 2.31 -3.32
N LEU A 17 -16.85 2.30 -2.81
CA LEU A 17 -18.02 1.73 -3.49
C LEU A 17 -18.67 2.71 -4.49
N GLU A 18 -18.51 4.00 -4.31
CA GLU A 18 -19.17 5.03 -5.11
C GLU A 18 -18.22 5.87 -5.99
N ASP A 19 -16.94 5.55 -6.02
CA ASP A 19 -15.92 6.26 -6.80
C ASP A 19 -16.26 6.45 -8.30
N SER A 20 -17.12 5.61 -8.85
CA SER A 20 -17.58 5.74 -10.24
C SER A 20 -18.74 6.73 -10.42
N LYS A 21 -19.34 7.20 -9.34
CA LYS A 21 -20.54 8.05 -9.38
C LYS A 21 -20.36 9.44 -8.78
N LEU A 22 -19.31 9.65 -8.00
CA LEU A 22 -19.03 10.91 -7.34
C LEU A 22 -17.87 11.62 -8.05
N SER A 23 -18.04 12.91 -8.28
CA SER A 23 -16.95 13.79 -8.72
C SER A 23 -15.88 14.00 -7.66
N TYR A 24 -16.08 13.47 -6.46
CA TYR A 24 -15.20 13.59 -5.30
C TYR A 24 -14.23 12.42 -5.26
N THR A 25 -12.95 12.70 -5.40
CA THR A 25 -11.89 11.70 -5.45
C THR A 25 -11.19 11.50 -4.09
N VAL A 26 -10.38 10.45 -3.98
CA VAL A 26 -9.50 10.25 -2.81
C VAL A 26 -8.49 11.40 -2.67
N ALA A 27 -8.03 11.96 -3.78
CA ALA A 27 -7.15 13.14 -3.77
C ALA A 27 -7.85 14.36 -3.17
N ASP A 28 -9.12 14.59 -3.54
CA ASP A 28 -9.92 15.66 -2.96
C ASP A 28 -10.14 15.46 -1.46
N PHE A 29 -10.45 14.23 -1.05
CA PHE A 29 -10.59 13.85 0.37
C PHE A 29 -9.30 14.12 1.15
N LYS A 30 -8.15 13.74 0.63
CA LYS A 30 -6.86 14.03 1.26
C LYS A 30 -6.57 15.52 1.30
N ALA A 31 -6.80 16.24 0.21
CA ALA A 31 -6.59 17.68 0.14
C ALA A 31 -7.42 18.46 1.16
N GLU A 32 -8.63 18.01 1.42
CA GLU A 32 -9.53 18.63 2.40
C GLU A 32 -9.12 18.32 3.85
N LEU A 33 -8.73 17.07 4.14
CA LEU A 33 -8.46 16.63 5.51
C LEU A 33 -7.00 16.84 5.95
N TYR A 34 -6.02 16.68 5.08
CA TYR A 34 -4.62 16.69 5.46
C TYR A 34 -4.12 17.99 6.10
N PRO A 35 -4.58 19.19 5.69
CA PRO A 35 -4.13 20.42 6.34
C PRO A 35 -4.42 20.48 7.83
N ASP A 36 -5.52 19.84 8.26
CA ASP A 36 -5.98 19.86 9.66
C ASP A 36 -5.42 18.70 10.51
N LEU A 37 -4.70 17.78 9.88
CA LEU A 37 -4.15 16.60 10.55
C LEU A 37 -2.68 16.78 10.93
N SER A 38 -2.30 16.16 12.05
CA SER A 38 -0.89 16.04 12.41
C SER A 38 -0.15 15.13 11.43
N ASP A 39 1.17 15.28 11.30
CA ASP A 39 2.01 14.41 10.47
C ASP A 39 1.87 12.93 10.85
N LYS A 40 1.68 12.66 12.13
CA LYS A 40 1.45 11.31 12.64
C LYS A 40 0.15 10.71 12.12
N ASP A 41 -0.90 11.50 12.09
CA ASP A 41 -2.22 11.06 11.62
C ASP A 41 -2.24 10.90 10.09
N ARG A 42 -1.57 11.79 9.36
CA ARG A 42 -1.37 11.65 7.91
C ARG A 42 -0.66 10.34 7.57
N LYS A 43 0.40 9.99 8.29
CA LYS A 43 1.12 8.72 8.10
C LYS A 43 0.25 7.50 8.35
N LEU A 44 -0.68 7.56 9.31
CA LEU A 44 -1.65 6.48 9.54
C LEU A 44 -2.62 6.31 8.37
N ILE A 45 -3.09 7.42 7.81
CA ILE A 45 -3.96 7.39 6.62
C ILE A 45 -3.20 6.84 5.43
N ASP A 46 -2.00 7.35 5.17
CA ASP A 46 -1.15 6.88 4.07
C ASP A 46 -0.87 5.39 4.16
N LEU A 47 -0.75 4.84 5.36
CA LEU A 47 -0.57 3.41 5.59
C LEU A 47 -1.71 2.56 4.99
N PHE A 48 -2.97 3.01 5.11
CA PHE A 48 -4.12 2.32 4.52
C PHE A 48 -4.14 2.40 2.99
N TYR A 49 -3.68 3.51 2.43
CA TYR A 49 -3.63 3.71 0.98
C TYR A 49 -2.45 3.03 0.29
N LEU A 50 -1.45 2.55 1.04
CA LEU A 50 -0.33 1.78 0.50
C LEU A 50 -0.77 0.50 -0.24
N LYS A 51 -1.94 -0.04 0.04
CA LYS A 51 -2.48 -1.17 -0.73
C LYS A 51 -2.63 -0.87 -2.22
N PHE A 52 -2.93 0.37 -2.58
CA PHE A 52 -3.01 0.80 -3.97
C PHE A 52 -1.61 0.96 -4.58
N ASP A 53 -0.66 1.47 -3.81
CA ASP A 53 0.75 1.54 -4.22
C ASP A 53 1.33 0.14 -4.45
N ASN A 54 0.99 -0.83 -3.61
CA ASN A 54 1.40 -2.23 -3.78
C ASN A 54 0.90 -2.79 -5.13
N ALA A 55 -0.37 -2.59 -5.45
CA ALA A 55 -0.95 -3.00 -6.73
C ALA A 55 -0.28 -2.28 -7.91
N ASN A 56 0.03 -1.00 -7.75
CA ASN A 56 0.72 -0.20 -8.76
C ASN A 56 2.15 -0.71 -9.00
N VAL A 57 2.89 -1.02 -7.95
CA VAL A 57 4.23 -1.62 -8.05
C VAL A 57 4.19 -2.92 -8.84
N LEU A 58 3.25 -3.82 -8.53
CA LEU A 58 3.09 -5.08 -9.27
C LEU A 58 2.81 -4.86 -10.76
N LYS A 59 1.97 -3.89 -11.09
CA LYS A 59 1.69 -3.52 -12.49
C LYS A 59 2.95 -3.01 -13.21
N LEU A 60 3.67 -2.07 -12.58
CA LEU A 60 4.86 -1.46 -13.16
C LEU A 60 6.04 -2.44 -13.29
N LEU A 61 6.12 -3.44 -12.42
CA LEU A 61 7.12 -4.51 -12.54
C LEU A 61 6.86 -5.41 -13.75
N LYS A 62 5.60 -5.59 -14.14
CA LYS A 62 5.19 -6.37 -15.32
C LYS A 62 5.28 -5.54 -16.60
N ASP A 63 4.81 -4.31 -16.53
CA ASP A 63 4.75 -3.37 -17.66
C ASP A 63 5.03 -1.95 -17.15
N LYS A 64 6.19 -1.42 -17.53
CA LYS A 64 6.63 -0.07 -17.12
C LYS A 64 5.68 1.06 -17.57
N ASP A 65 4.89 0.82 -18.59
CA ASP A 65 3.94 1.79 -19.15
C ASP A 65 2.49 1.55 -18.66
N ALA A 66 2.31 0.67 -17.70
CA ALA A 66 1.00 0.33 -17.15
C ALA A 66 0.31 1.55 -16.52
N THR A 67 -0.99 1.63 -16.72
CA THR A 67 -1.81 2.62 -16.04
C THR A 67 -2.00 2.23 -14.58
N ILE A 68 -1.60 3.12 -13.67
CA ILE A 68 -1.70 2.90 -12.23
C ILE A 68 -3.02 3.42 -11.67
N ASP A 69 -3.36 2.94 -10.47
CA ASP A 69 -4.48 3.44 -9.68
C ASP A 69 -4.09 4.76 -9.02
N PRO A 70 -4.81 5.87 -9.27
CA PRO A 70 -4.48 7.18 -8.70
C PRO A 70 -4.74 7.30 -7.19
N ARG A 71 -5.35 6.31 -6.56
CA ARG A 71 -5.63 6.32 -5.12
C ARG A 71 -4.41 6.05 -4.26
N GLY A 72 -3.31 5.59 -4.84
CA GLY A 72 -2.05 5.40 -4.14
C GLY A 72 -1.43 6.71 -3.66
N ASN A 73 -0.41 6.59 -2.80
CA ASN A 73 0.31 7.74 -2.26
C ASN A 73 1.37 8.28 -3.22
N TYR A 74 1.80 7.49 -4.20
CA TYR A 74 2.90 7.80 -5.10
C TYR A 74 2.42 7.88 -6.56
N SER A 75 3.05 8.77 -7.33
CA SER A 75 2.80 8.87 -8.77
C SER A 75 3.46 7.72 -9.55
N ALA A 76 3.06 7.55 -10.81
CA ALA A 76 3.69 6.56 -11.69
C ALA A 76 5.17 6.84 -11.90
N GLU A 77 5.54 8.09 -12.04
CA GLU A 77 6.92 8.55 -12.22
C GLU A 77 7.78 8.22 -10.99
N GLU A 78 7.27 8.54 -9.80
CA GLU A 78 7.96 8.26 -8.53
C GLU A 78 8.21 6.77 -8.35
N LEU A 79 7.20 5.94 -8.60
CA LEU A 79 7.34 4.49 -8.50
C LEU A 79 8.26 3.90 -9.56
N ALA A 80 8.19 4.38 -10.80
CA ALA A 80 9.05 3.92 -11.89
C ALA A 80 10.53 4.25 -11.63
N GLU A 81 10.80 5.46 -11.15
CA GLU A 81 12.15 5.88 -10.75
C GLU A 81 12.69 5.02 -9.60
N PHE A 82 11.87 4.78 -8.60
CA PHE A 82 12.22 3.93 -7.47
C PHE A 82 12.56 2.50 -7.88
N ILE A 83 11.72 1.89 -8.73
CA ILE A 83 11.95 0.53 -9.26
C ILE A 83 13.26 0.48 -10.08
N SER A 84 13.48 1.47 -10.93
CA SER A 84 14.71 1.54 -11.75
C SER A 84 15.96 1.65 -10.91
N SER A 85 15.94 2.48 -9.89
CA SER A 85 17.06 2.66 -8.96
C SER A 85 17.45 1.37 -8.26
N LEU A 86 16.44 0.63 -7.76
CA LEU A 86 16.69 -0.64 -7.09
C LEU A 86 17.21 -1.71 -8.04
N LYS A 87 16.80 -1.69 -9.31
CA LYS A 87 17.29 -2.58 -10.35
C LYS A 87 18.76 -2.32 -10.67
N GLU A 88 19.19 -1.08 -10.65
CA GLU A 88 20.57 -0.67 -10.91
C GLU A 88 21.50 -0.89 -9.72
N GLY A 89 20.96 -1.26 -8.58
CA GLY A 89 21.71 -1.53 -7.35
C GLY A 89 22.17 -0.28 -6.62
N ASP A 90 21.55 0.86 -6.94
CA ASP A 90 21.76 2.09 -6.19
C ASP A 90 21.19 1.91 -4.78
N GLU A 91 22.04 2.11 -3.77
CA GLU A 91 21.59 2.23 -2.39
C GLU A 91 20.80 3.52 -2.22
N ILE A 92 19.60 3.55 -2.75
CA ILE A 92 18.69 4.64 -2.43
C ILE A 92 18.18 4.40 -1.02
N VAL A 93 18.80 5.08 -0.10
CA VAL A 93 18.21 5.37 1.20
C VAL A 93 17.12 6.41 0.95
N ASP A 94 16.08 6.02 0.22
CA ASP A 94 14.99 6.91 0.03
C ASP A 94 14.06 6.80 1.22
N ALA A 95 14.19 7.77 2.14
CA ALA A 95 13.32 7.92 3.30
C ALA A 95 11.84 8.14 2.88
N MET A 96 11.58 8.35 1.60
CA MET A 96 10.26 8.60 1.01
C MET A 96 9.43 7.32 0.89
N PHE A 97 10.08 6.17 0.62
CA PHE A 97 9.38 4.91 0.40
C PHE A 97 9.46 3.98 1.62
N PRO A 98 8.39 3.22 1.92
CA PRO A 98 8.43 2.23 2.98
C PRO A 98 9.45 1.13 2.69
N SER A 99 10.19 0.71 3.71
CA SER A 99 11.25 -0.29 3.58
C SER A 99 10.78 -1.65 3.02
N TYR A 100 9.53 -2.03 3.28
CA TYR A 100 9.01 -3.29 2.75
C TYR A 100 8.91 -3.31 1.22
N LEU A 101 8.68 -2.16 0.58
CA LEU A 101 8.66 -2.06 -0.88
C LEU A 101 10.04 -2.30 -1.48
N SER A 102 11.08 -1.72 -0.89
CA SER A 102 12.47 -1.99 -1.30
C SER A 102 12.81 -3.47 -1.18
N THR A 103 12.44 -4.09 -0.07
CA THR A 103 12.65 -5.53 0.16
C THR A 103 11.94 -6.36 -0.90
N PHE A 104 10.67 -6.09 -1.16
CA PHE A 104 9.89 -6.82 -2.15
C PHE A 104 10.47 -6.69 -3.56
N ILE A 105 10.78 -5.47 -4.01
CA ILE A 105 11.30 -5.21 -5.35
C ILE A 105 12.66 -5.89 -5.54
N SER A 106 13.53 -5.85 -4.53
CA SER A 106 14.83 -6.56 -4.56
C SER A 106 14.64 -8.07 -4.63
N GLU A 107 13.72 -8.64 -3.86
CA GLU A 107 13.37 -10.06 -3.93
C GLU A 107 12.82 -10.43 -5.32
N TYR A 108 11.96 -9.59 -5.89
CA TYR A 108 11.38 -9.80 -7.21
C TYR A 108 12.45 -9.91 -8.30
N PHE A 109 13.43 -8.99 -8.32
CA PHE A 109 14.50 -9.02 -9.32
C PHE A 109 15.48 -10.18 -9.13
N ASN A 110 15.61 -10.70 -7.91
CA ASN A 110 16.45 -11.85 -7.60
C ASN A 110 15.72 -13.21 -7.73
N ALA A 111 14.41 -13.19 -7.91
CA ALA A 111 13.61 -14.40 -8.02
C ALA A 111 13.79 -15.08 -9.38
N THR A 112 13.84 -16.41 -9.35
CA THR A 112 13.93 -17.26 -10.55
C THR A 112 12.58 -17.81 -11.01
N ALA A 113 11.52 -17.66 -10.19
CA ALA A 113 10.19 -18.16 -10.47
C ALA A 113 9.26 -17.02 -10.89
N GLU A 114 8.58 -17.18 -12.01
CA GLU A 114 7.62 -16.23 -12.57
C GLU A 114 6.18 -16.47 -12.08
N ASP A 115 6.02 -16.87 -10.83
CA ASP A 115 4.67 -17.07 -10.29
C ASP A 115 4.11 -15.77 -9.74
N ASP A 116 3.26 -15.10 -10.51
CA ASP A 116 2.61 -13.84 -10.18
C ASP A 116 1.82 -13.91 -8.86
N PHE A 117 1.21 -15.04 -8.59
CA PHE A 117 0.41 -15.27 -7.41
C PHE A 117 1.26 -15.27 -6.13
N LEU A 118 2.44 -15.90 -6.17
CA LEU A 118 3.39 -15.88 -5.06
C LEU A 118 3.90 -14.46 -4.78
N HIS A 119 4.10 -13.65 -5.82
CA HIS A 119 4.53 -12.26 -5.67
C HIS A 119 3.47 -11.40 -4.97
N GLU A 120 2.21 -11.54 -5.31
CA GLU A 120 1.10 -10.83 -4.64
C GLU A 120 1.01 -11.19 -3.16
N ASP A 121 1.10 -12.47 -2.84
CA ASP A 121 1.05 -12.94 -1.45
C ASP A 121 2.26 -12.48 -0.64
N ARG A 122 3.44 -12.51 -1.24
CA ARG A 122 4.66 -12.04 -0.58
C ARG A 122 4.60 -10.55 -0.30
N LEU A 123 4.15 -9.75 -1.25
CA LEU A 123 3.97 -8.31 -1.08
C LEU A 123 2.93 -8.00 0.00
N ALA A 124 1.82 -8.71 -0.01
CA ALA A 124 0.79 -8.56 1.03
C ALA A 124 1.32 -8.90 2.42
N ALA A 125 2.07 -9.99 2.57
CA ALA A 125 2.68 -10.37 3.83
C ALA A 125 3.66 -9.31 4.35
N LEU A 126 4.54 -8.81 3.50
CA LEU A 126 5.49 -7.74 3.86
C LEU A 126 4.76 -6.44 4.26
N TYR A 127 3.72 -6.08 3.54
CA TYR A 127 2.91 -4.92 3.85
C TYR A 127 2.24 -5.03 5.22
N TYR A 128 1.59 -6.14 5.50
CA TYR A 128 0.93 -6.36 6.79
C TYR A 128 1.93 -6.40 7.96
N GLU A 129 3.07 -7.04 7.79
CA GLU A 129 4.13 -7.03 8.79
C GLU A 129 4.64 -5.62 9.08
N TYR A 130 4.82 -4.81 8.04
CA TYR A 130 5.20 -3.40 8.18
C TYR A 130 4.13 -2.61 8.93
N ALA A 131 2.87 -2.77 8.56
CA ALA A 131 1.74 -2.07 9.17
C ALA A 131 1.50 -2.46 10.63
N MET A 132 1.73 -3.74 10.99
CA MET A 132 1.61 -4.21 12.37
C MET A 132 2.64 -3.59 13.32
N LYS A 133 3.74 -3.06 12.82
CA LYS A 133 4.73 -2.31 13.62
C LYS A 133 4.26 -0.91 14.00
N CYS A 134 3.11 -0.48 13.53
CA CYS A 134 2.51 0.80 13.87
C CYS A 134 2.26 0.89 15.39
N LYS A 135 2.58 2.04 15.98
CA LYS A 135 2.40 2.28 17.42
C LYS A 135 0.92 2.40 17.84
N ASN A 136 0.03 2.62 16.89
CA ASN A 136 -1.40 2.66 17.17
C ASN A 136 -1.95 1.23 17.30
N LYS A 137 -2.38 0.88 18.50
CA LYS A 137 -2.86 -0.48 18.80
C LYS A 137 -4.07 -0.92 17.97
N PHE A 138 -4.98 0.00 17.69
CA PHE A 138 -6.15 -0.31 16.86
C PHE A 138 -5.71 -0.66 15.42
N VAL A 139 -4.87 0.17 14.84
CA VAL A 139 -4.36 -0.04 13.48
C VAL A 139 -3.53 -1.32 13.39
N SER A 140 -2.61 -1.55 14.32
CA SER A 140 -1.79 -2.77 14.33
C SER A 140 -2.64 -4.03 14.51
N SER A 141 -3.67 -3.99 15.36
CA SER A 141 -4.61 -5.10 15.55
C SER A 141 -5.46 -5.37 14.32
N TRP A 142 -5.89 -4.32 13.63
CA TRP A 142 -6.65 -4.45 12.38
C TRP A 142 -5.83 -5.14 11.30
N PHE A 143 -4.57 -4.75 11.11
CA PHE A 143 -3.68 -5.40 10.16
C PHE A 143 -3.33 -6.84 10.55
N ALA A 144 -3.11 -7.10 11.84
CA ALA A 144 -2.87 -8.46 12.32
C ALA A 144 -4.07 -9.39 12.04
N PHE A 145 -5.27 -8.92 12.26
CA PHE A 145 -6.49 -9.65 11.93
C PHE A 145 -6.59 -9.96 10.43
N ASN A 146 -6.35 -8.95 9.59
CA ASN A 146 -6.41 -9.12 8.14
C ASN A 146 -5.31 -10.05 7.61
N LEU A 147 -4.12 -10.01 8.17
CA LEU A 147 -3.05 -10.96 7.82
C LEU A 147 -3.47 -12.40 8.10
N THR A 148 -4.05 -12.66 9.26
CA THR A 148 -4.55 -13.98 9.63
C THR A 148 -5.63 -14.46 8.65
N THR A 149 -6.55 -13.58 8.27
CA THR A 149 -7.62 -13.88 7.31
C THR A 149 -7.06 -14.19 5.93
N VAL A 150 -6.11 -13.41 5.43
CA VAL A 150 -5.45 -13.64 4.13
C VAL A 150 -4.70 -14.96 4.14
N SER A 151 -3.92 -15.25 5.17
CA SER A 151 -3.16 -16.50 5.30
C SER A 151 -4.10 -17.72 5.34
N TYR A 152 -5.21 -17.61 6.05
CA TYR A 152 -6.21 -18.68 6.12
C TYR A 152 -6.89 -18.92 4.77
N THR A 153 -7.28 -17.88 4.08
CA THR A 153 -7.89 -17.96 2.74
C THR A 153 -6.91 -18.57 1.74
N HIS A 154 -5.64 -18.18 1.81
CA HIS A 154 -4.58 -18.69 0.96
C HIS A 154 -4.34 -20.19 1.19
N LEU A 155 -4.21 -20.64 2.43
CA LEU A 155 -4.08 -22.05 2.78
C LEU A 155 -5.25 -22.87 2.27
N ARG A 156 -6.46 -22.34 2.36
CA ARG A 156 -7.68 -23.00 1.90
C ARG A 156 -7.77 -23.11 0.38
N ALA A 157 -7.21 -22.16 -0.35
CA ALA A 157 -7.17 -22.19 -1.81
C ALA A 157 -6.19 -23.25 -2.35
N HIS A 158 -5.24 -23.72 -1.54
CA HIS A 158 -4.26 -24.77 -1.89
C HIS A 158 -4.66 -26.18 -1.41
N GLU A 159 -5.72 -26.30 -0.67
CA GLU A 159 -6.34 -27.58 -0.34
C GLU A 159 -7.26 -28.08 -1.48
#